data_7c091bce76722018ae299c961ade8cc5
#
_entry.id   7c091bce76722018ae299c961ade8cc5
#
_cell.length_a   1.000
_cell.length_b   1.000
_cell.length_c   1.000
_cell.angle_alpha   90.00
_cell.angle_beta   90.00
_cell.angle_gamma   90.00
#
_symmetry.space_group_name_H-M   'P 1'
#
loop_
_entity.id
_entity.type
_entity.pdbx_description
1 polymer ?
#
loop_
_entity_poly.entity_id
_entity_poly.type
_entity_poly.pdbx_seq_one_letter_code
_entity_poly.pdbx_strand_id
1 'polypeptide(L)'
;MNARTTFAADTKKTFSRPLLGIMISLSLSTSLYAAQAETMVVSADGGSGAEAESAWGPAPTVAAKRSATGTKTDTPIEKNPQSVSVVTREEMEMRNVTSVKGAFNYTPGVLTGNRGSSDVIDALSIRGFSETNTNQYMDGLKLQGDNYSEFAIDPYFLERAELLRGPVSVLYGKSNPGGVVSLVSKRPTQETLREVQFQMGNDNLFSTGFDFGGALDDDGVYSYRLTGQARSQDAQQAMNKEKRYTIAPAFSWRPDDRTRVDLLTYFQNEPETGYYGWLPRQGTVVPITRADGSQYKLPTNFDEGEQSNKISRTTKM
;
A
#
# COMPACT_ATOMS: atom_id res chain seq x y z
N MET A 1 15.91 -83.18 -4.72
CA MET A 1 14.69 -82.62 -5.34
C MET A 1 14.63 -81.20 -4.95
N ASN A 2 14.67 -80.34 -5.96
CA ASN A 2 15.10 -78.95 -5.88
C ASN A 2 14.01 -78.00 -5.31
N ALA A 3 14.36 -77.19 -4.29
CA ALA A 3 13.65 -76.02 -3.87
C ALA A 3 14.44 -74.76 -4.34
N ARG A 4 13.87 -73.98 -5.20
CA ARG A 4 14.39 -72.66 -5.61
C ARG A 4 13.79 -71.59 -4.72
N THR A 5 14.67 -70.93 -3.98
CA THR A 5 14.38 -69.75 -3.21
C THR A 5 14.48 -68.54 -4.14
N THR A 6 13.39 -67.76 -4.31
CA THR A 6 13.38 -66.50 -5.04
C THR A 6 13.57 -65.35 -4.06
N PHE A 7 14.64 -64.58 -4.21
CA PHE A 7 14.89 -63.33 -3.50
C PHE A 7 14.03 -62.21 -4.14
N ALA A 8 13.24 -61.51 -3.34
CA ALA A 8 12.56 -60.29 -3.72
C ALA A 8 13.53 -59.09 -3.50
N ALA A 9 13.78 -58.36 -4.54
CA ALA A 9 14.58 -57.15 -4.51
C ALA A 9 13.73 -55.95 -4.05
N ASP A 10 14.17 -55.34 -2.98
CA ASP A 10 13.61 -54.13 -2.41
C ASP A 10 14.01 -52.91 -3.26
N THR A 11 13.08 -52.30 -3.98
CA THR A 11 13.33 -51.14 -4.81
C THR A 11 13.16 -49.87 -3.96
N LYS A 12 14.27 -49.29 -3.53
CA LYS A 12 14.34 -47.94 -2.96
C LYS A 12 13.88 -46.93 -4.02
N LYS A 13 12.75 -46.27 -3.79
CA LYS A 13 12.32 -45.12 -4.54
C LYS A 13 13.20 -43.92 -4.21
N THR A 14 14.10 -43.59 -5.10
CA THR A 14 14.80 -42.29 -5.11
C THR A 14 13.86 -41.20 -5.58
N PHE A 15 13.54 -40.28 -4.69
CA PHE A 15 12.86 -39.04 -5.02
C PHE A 15 13.83 -38.13 -5.77
N SER A 16 13.68 -38.03 -7.09
CA SER A 16 14.32 -36.99 -7.89
C SER A 16 13.52 -35.69 -7.78
N ARG A 17 14.11 -34.68 -7.16
CA ARG A 17 13.61 -33.33 -7.18
C ARG A 17 13.79 -32.73 -8.60
N PRO A 18 12.75 -32.22 -9.27
CA PRO A 18 12.98 -31.45 -10.47
C PRO A 18 13.52 -30.06 -10.08
N LEU A 19 14.74 -29.75 -10.53
CA LEU A 19 15.23 -28.39 -10.63
C LEU A 19 14.36 -27.66 -11.66
N LEU A 20 13.52 -26.76 -11.19
CA LEU A 20 12.77 -25.84 -12.05
C LEU A 20 13.76 -24.78 -12.55
N GLY A 21 14.33 -24.99 -13.74
CA GLY A 21 15.11 -24.00 -14.45
C GLY A 21 14.18 -22.90 -14.97
N ILE A 22 14.24 -21.73 -14.37
CA ILE A 22 13.57 -20.53 -14.89
C ILE A 22 14.34 -20.06 -16.11
N MET A 23 13.86 -20.41 -17.30
CA MET A 23 14.29 -19.78 -18.55
C MET A 23 13.55 -18.44 -18.69
N ILE A 24 14.22 -17.34 -18.34
CA ILE A 24 13.77 -16.00 -18.69
C ILE A 24 14.16 -15.76 -20.14
N SER A 25 13.22 -15.94 -21.06
CA SER A 25 13.39 -15.50 -22.45
C SER A 25 13.10 -14.01 -22.55
N LEU A 26 14.17 -13.19 -22.59
CA LEU A 26 14.08 -11.76 -22.85
C LEU A 26 13.82 -11.55 -24.36
N SER A 27 12.57 -11.36 -24.75
CA SER A 27 12.22 -10.85 -26.08
C SER A 27 12.22 -9.32 -26.03
N LEU A 28 13.30 -8.68 -26.49
CA LEU A 28 13.33 -7.23 -26.75
C LEU A 28 12.53 -6.95 -28.01
N SER A 29 11.29 -6.53 -27.87
CA SER A 29 10.55 -5.81 -28.89
C SER A 29 10.57 -4.31 -28.55
N THR A 30 11.39 -3.55 -29.28
CA THR A 30 11.46 -2.09 -29.19
C THR A 30 10.24 -1.49 -29.87
N SER A 31 9.20 -1.21 -29.12
CA SER A 31 8.14 -0.29 -29.52
C SER A 31 8.13 0.86 -28.51
N LEU A 32 8.39 2.08 -29.02
CA LEU A 32 8.25 3.33 -28.28
C LEU A 32 6.75 3.55 -27.98
N TYR A 33 6.27 2.96 -26.90
CA TYR A 33 5.03 3.37 -26.24
C TYR A 33 5.39 3.85 -24.83
N ALA A 34 4.65 4.83 -24.33
CA ALA A 34 4.77 5.27 -22.93
C ALA A 34 4.76 4.03 -22.04
N ALA A 35 5.89 3.72 -21.45
CA ALA A 35 6.03 2.51 -20.64
C ALA A 35 5.22 2.72 -19.37
N GLN A 36 4.13 1.97 -19.23
CA GLN A 36 3.41 1.84 -17.98
C GLN A 36 4.27 1.03 -17.00
N ALA A 37 4.05 1.25 -15.71
CA ALA A 37 4.70 0.41 -14.71
C ALA A 37 4.22 -1.03 -14.86
N GLU A 38 5.16 -1.97 -15.02
CA GLU A 38 4.83 -3.40 -15.06
C GLU A 38 5.07 -3.99 -13.66
N THR A 39 4.08 -4.72 -13.17
CA THR A 39 4.15 -5.43 -11.90
C THR A 39 4.12 -6.93 -12.17
N MET A 40 5.13 -7.65 -11.70
CA MET A 40 5.14 -9.10 -11.68
C MET A 40 4.87 -9.56 -10.25
N VAL A 41 3.78 -10.28 -10.05
CA VAL A 41 3.44 -10.94 -8.78
C VAL A 41 3.65 -12.43 -8.97
N VAL A 42 4.46 -13.03 -8.12
CA VAL A 42 4.62 -14.47 -8.06
C VAL A 42 4.00 -14.95 -6.75
N SER A 43 2.82 -15.54 -6.85
CA SER A 43 2.10 -16.12 -5.71
C SER A 43 2.17 -17.65 -5.79
N ALA A 44 2.46 -18.31 -4.69
CA ALA A 44 2.30 -19.75 -4.57
C ALA A 44 1.04 -19.99 -3.71
N ASP A 45 -0.06 -20.35 -4.36
CA ASP A 45 -1.33 -20.63 -3.69
C ASP A 45 -1.27 -21.86 -2.81
N GLY A 46 -1.55 -21.66 -1.52
CA GLY A 46 -2.13 -22.70 -0.69
C GLY A 46 -3.64 -22.49 -0.68
N GLY A 47 -4.36 -23.32 -1.38
CA GLY A 47 -5.77 -23.30 -1.74
C GLY A 47 -6.72 -22.43 -0.90
N SER A 48 -7.50 -21.64 -1.56
CA SER A 48 -8.45 -20.69 -1.00
C SER A 48 -9.68 -21.37 -0.40
N GLY A 49 -9.67 -21.57 0.90
CA GLY A 49 -10.92 -21.57 1.68
C GLY A 49 -11.30 -20.11 1.92
N ALA A 50 -12.23 -19.54 1.15
CA ALA A 50 -12.61 -18.14 1.29
C ALA A 50 -13.12 -17.87 2.72
N GLU A 51 -12.28 -17.26 3.56
CA GLU A 51 -12.70 -16.76 4.86
C GLU A 51 -13.81 -15.71 4.63
N ALA A 52 -14.87 -15.75 5.43
CA ALA A 52 -15.99 -14.82 5.29
C ALA A 52 -15.47 -13.37 5.42
N GLU A 53 -15.86 -12.48 4.50
CA GLU A 53 -15.44 -11.08 4.54
C GLU A 53 -15.63 -10.45 5.91
N SER A 54 -14.58 -9.86 6.43
CA SER A 54 -14.57 -9.10 7.69
C SER A 54 -14.19 -7.64 7.39
N ALA A 55 -14.69 -6.73 8.20
CA ALA A 55 -14.33 -5.30 8.10
C ALA A 55 -12.83 -5.02 8.30
N TRP A 56 -12.09 -5.96 8.86
CA TRP A 56 -10.65 -5.85 9.13
C TRP A 56 -9.79 -6.81 8.28
N GLY A 57 -10.41 -7.64 7.48
CA GLY A 57 -9.74 -8.62 6.63
C GLY A 57 -9.81 -8.26 5.15
N PRO A 58 -9.32 -9.14 4.30
CA PRO A 58 -9.40 -8.97 2.86
C PRO A 58 -10.86 -8.92 2.40
N ALA A 59 -11.13 -8.10 1.39
CA ALA A 59 -12.38 -8.14 0.66
C ALA A 59 -12.22 -9.14 -0.49
N PRO A 60 -13.21 -10.03 -0.74
CA PRO A 60 -13.08 -11.04 -1.78
C PRO A 60 -13.18 -10.46 -3.19
N THR A 61 -13.49 -9.19 -3.33
CA THR A 61 -13.63 -8.47 -4.60
C THR A 61 -13.23 -7.00 -4.42
N VAL A 62 -13.14 -6.28 -5.55
CA VAL A 62 -12.91 -4.80 -5.55
C VAL A 62 -13.98 -4.02 -4.76
N ALA A 63 -15.15 -4.61 -4.51
CA ALA A 63 -16.24 -3.98 -3.77
C ALA A 63 -16.39 -4.63 -2.38
N ALA A 64 -15.98 -3.91 -1.34
CA ALA A 64 -16.19 -4.34 0.03
C ALA A 64 -17.68 -4.28 0.42
N LYS A 65 -18.14 -5.27 1.17
CA LYS A 65 -19.51 -5.34 1.69
C LYS A 65 -19.60 -4.99 3.18
N ARG A 66 -18.49 -4.95 3.88
CA ARG A 66 -18.40 -4.71 5.32
C ARG A 66 -17.38 -3.62 5.65
N SER A 67 -17.66 -2.85 6.70
CA SER A 67 -16.74 -1.81 7.22
C SER A 67 -16.96 -1.63 8.72
N ALA A 68 -15.89 -1.35 9.44
CA ALA A 68 -15.94 -0.98 10.85
C ALA A 68 -15.80 0.53 11.07
N THR A 69 -15.49 1.30 10.04
CA THR A 69 -15.15 2.73 10.17
C THR A 69 -16.33 3.56 10.67
N GLY A 70 -17.54 3.26 10.24
CA GLY A 70 -18.71 4.03 10.64
C GLY A 70 -19.38 3.58 11.94
N THR A 71 -19.04 2.41 12.50
CA THR A 71 -19.70 1.84 13.67
C THR A 71 -18.76 1.31 14.74
N LYS A 72 -17.44 1.22 14.43
CA LYS A 72 -16.40 0.54 15.24
C LYS A 72 -16.64 -0.96 15.43
N THR A 73 -17.60 -1.53 14.71
CA THR A 73 -17.92 -2.95 14.70
C THR A 73 -17.98 -3.48 13.28
N ASP A 74 -17.84 -4.78 13.11
CA ASP A 74 -17.96 -5.43 11.81
C ASP A 74 -19.40 -5.36 11.30
N THR A 75 -19.67 -4.37 10.44
CA THR A 75 -21.03 -4.03 10.01
C THR A 75 -21.14 -4.06 8.48
N PRO A 76 -22.22 -4.66 7.92
CA PRO A 76 -22.51 -4.52 6.51
C PRO A 76 -22.62 -3.04 6.10
N ILE A 77 -21.99 -2.63 4.99
CA ILE A 77 -21.96 -1.23 4.55
C ILE A 77 -23.39 -0.69 4.31
N GLU A 78 -24.29 -1.52 3.80
CA GLU A 78 -25.70 -1.17 3.59
C GLU A 78 -26.48 -0.83 4.88
N LYS A 79 -26.00 -1.32 6.04
CA LYS A 79 -26.57 -1.05 7.36
C LYS A 79 -25.87 0.10 8.09
N ASN A 80 -24.81 0.67 7.47
CA ASN A 80 -24.10 1.79 8.06
C ASN A 80 -24.90 3.09 7.86
N PRO A 81 -25.23 3.84 8.92
CA PRO A 81 -26.00 5.09 8.79
C PRO A 81 -25.22 6.24 8.16
N GLN A 82 -23.91 6.06 7.96
CA GLN A 82 -23.03 7.09 7.41
C GLN A 82 -22.50 6.68 6.03
N SER A 83 -22.14 7.68 5.22
CA SER A 83 -21.56 7.45 3.89
C SER A 83 -20.12 7.00 4.00
N VAL A 84 -19.88 5.72 3.75
CA VAL A 84 -18.55 5.10 3.68
C VAL A 84 -18.21 4.79 2.23
N SER A 85 -16.98 5.08 1.81
CA SER A 85 -16.37 4.53 0.61
C SER A 85 -15.18 3.69 1.02
N VAL A 86 -15.04 2.52 0.42
CA VAL A 86 -13.94 1.60 0.66
C VAL A 86 -13.19 1.38 -0.64
N VAL A 87 -11.89 1.58 -0.60
CA VAL A 87 -10.94 1.17 -1.65
C VAL A 87 -10.24 -0.06 -1.14
N THR A 88 -10.50 -1.20 -1.75
CA THR A 88 -9.95 -2.49 -1.33
C THR A 88 -8.51 -2.67 -1.80
N ARG A 89 -7.79 -3.64 -1.23
CA ARG A 89 -6.46 -4.02 -1.69
C ARG A 89 -6.47 -4.39 -3.17
N GLU A 90 -7.43 -5.21 -3.61
CA GLU A 90 -7.56 -5.60 -5.00
C GLU A 90 -7.73 -4.38 -5.93
N GLU A 91 -8.57 -3.41 -5.56
CA GLU A 91 -8.71 -2.16 -6.32
C GLU A 91 -7.41 -1.34 -6.34
N MET A 92 -6.69 -1.25 -5.21
CA MET A 92 -5.41 -0.54 -5.15
C MET A 92 -4.35 -1.20 -6.03
N GLU A 93 -4.28 -2.52 -6.04
CA GLU A 93 -3.36 -3.30 -6.89
C GLU A 93 -3.69 -3.14 -8.38
N MET A 94 -4.96 -3.30 -8.78
CA MET A 94 -5.41 -3.09 -10.17
C MET A 94 -5.07 -1.69 -10.71
N ARG A 95 -5.11 -0.68 -9.84
CA ARG A 95 -4.84 0.72 -10.19
C ARG A 95 -3.39 1.12 -9.97
N ASN A 96 -2.55 0.19 -9.50
CA ASN A 96 -1.16 0.46 -9.12
C ASN A 96 -1.01 1.68 -8.21
N VAL A 97 -1.76 1.69 -7.11
CA VAL A 97 -1.78 2.80 -6.16
C VAL A 97 -0.49 2.83 -5.35
N THR A 98 0.19 3.97 -5.33
CA THR A 98 1.50 4.15 -4.66
C THR A 98 1.46 5.08 -3.45
N SER A 99 0.30 5.73 -3.20
CA SER A 99 0.10 6.62 -2.05
C SER A 99 -1.35 6.55 -1.57
N VAL A 100 -1.59 6.84 -0.29
CA VAL A 100 -2.97 6.85 0.26
C VAL A 100 -3.84 7.87 -0.46
N LYS A 101 -3.31 9.06 -0.79
CA LYS A 101 -4.06 10.03 -1.60
C LYS A 101 -4.45 9.44 -2.96
N GLY A 102 -3.56 8.66 -3.60
CA GLY A 102 -3.80 7.99 -4.87
C GLY A 102 -4.95 6.98 -4.80
N ALA A 103 -5.14 6.31 -3.67
CA ALA A 103 -6.27 5.42 -3.46
C ALA A 103 -7.62 6.12 -3.67
N PHE A 104 -7.73 7.38 -3.28
CA PHE A 104 -8.98 8.15 -3.35
C PHE A 104 -9.14 9.00 -4.62
N ASN A 105 -8.28 8.87 -5.64
CA ASN A 105 -8.36 9.67 -6.88
C ASN A 105 -9.72 9.62 -7.59
N TYR A 106 -10.45 8.50 -7.47
CA TYR A 106 -11.77 8.32 -8.09
C TYR A 106 -12.91 8.41 -7.08
N THR A 107 -12.63 8.87 -5.86
CA THR A 107 -13.64 8.96 -4.81
C THR A 107 -14.37 10.31 -4.88
N PRO A 108 -15.70 10.34 -5.10
CA PRO A 108 -16.45 11.58 -5.21
C PRO A 108 -16.32 12.48 -3.97
N GLY A 109 -16.10 13.78 -4.20
CA GLY A 109 -15.96 14.77 -3.14
C GLY A 109 -14.60 14.79 -2.44
N VAL A 110 -13.61 14.10 -3.02
CA VAL A 110 -12.21 14.12 -2.55
C VAL A 110 -11.34 14.79 -3.60
N LEU A 111 -10.51 15.73 -3.17
CA LEU A 111 -9.46 16.34 -3.97
C LEU A 111 -8.10 15.83 -3.45
N THR A 112 -7.36 15.14 -4.30
CA THR A 112 -6.09 14.48 -3.96
C THR A 112 -4.86 15.22 -4.48
N GLY A 113 -5.06 16.14 -5.42
CA GLY A 113 -3.99 16.87 -6.11
C GLY A 113 -3.57 18.17 -5.45
N ASN A 114 -3.90 18.43 -4.19
CA ASN A 114 -3.60 19.68 -3.50
C ASN A 114 -2.10 20.06 -3.48
N ARG A 115 -1.24 19.05 -3.53
CA ARG A 115 0.23 19.17 -3.51
C ARG A 115 0.89 18.71 -4.81
N GLY A 116 0.12 18.66 -5.90
CA GLY A 116 0.61 18.20 -7.20
C GLY A 116 1.11 16.75 -7.15
N SER A 117 2.25 16.49 -7.77
CA SER A 117 2.88 15.18 -7.85
C SER A 117 3.63 14.75 -6.57
N SER A 118 3.81 15.64 -5.60
CA SER A 118 4.56 15.32 -4.38
C SER A 118 3.85 14.26 -3.54
N ASP A 119 4.51 13.14 -3.26
CA ASP A 119 4.06 12.07 -2.36
C ASP A 119 4.67 12.19 -0.95
N VAL A 120 5.33 13.31 -0.65
CA VAL A 120 5.87 13.56 0.69
C VAL A 120 4.77 13.60 1.74
N ILE A 121 3.57 14.05 1.35
CA ILE A 121 2.42 14.19 2.23
C ILE A 121 1.17 13.62 1.54
N ASP A 122 0.44 12.76 2.24
CA ASP A 122 -0.87 12.26 1.79
C ASP A 122 -2.00 13.28 2.09
N ALA A 123 -1.82 14.51 1.60
CA ALA A 123 -2.79 15.57 1.82
C ALA A 123 -4.04 15.38 0.94
N LEU A 124 -5.18 15.27 1.58
CA LEU A 124 -6.49 15.16 0.96
C LEU A 124 -7.35 16.38 1.29
N SER A 125 -8.30 16.72 0.43
CA SER A 125 -9.39 17.64 0.79
C SER A 125 -10.71 16.91 0.60
N ILE A 126 -11.49 16.79 1.67
CA ILE A 126 -12.77 16.09 1.68
C ILE A 126 -13.88 17.12 1.79
N ARG A 127 -14.76 17.19 0.77
CA ARG A 127 -15.87 18.16 0.70
C ARG A 127 -15.42 19.63 0.90
N GLY A 128 -14.22 19.98 0.39
CA GLY A 128 -13.64 21.32 0.50
C GLY A 128 -12.91 21.60 1.82
N PHE A 129 -12.94 20.68 2.77
CA PHE A 129 -12.15 20.79 3.99
C PHE A 129 -10.78 20.16 3.76
N SER A 130 -9.72 20.94 3.97
CA SER A 130 -8.35 20.46 3.81
C SER A 130 -7.99 19.48 4.92
N GLU A 131 -7.51 18.31 4.54
CA GLU A 131 -7.05 17.26 5.43
C GLU A 131 -5.53 17.24 5.47
N THR A 132 -4.98 18.06 6.30
CA THR A 132 -3.62 17.87 6.75
C THR A 132 -3.68 17.14 8.09
N ASN A 133 -3.23 15.88 8.15
CA ASN A 133 -2.90 15.07 9.34
C ASN A 133 -3.92 14.88 10.45
N THR A 134 -4.95 15.67 10.52
CA THR A 134 -5.82 15.64 11.70
C THR A 134 -6.89 14.57 11.63
N ASN A 135 -7.07 13.92 10.47
CA ASN A 135 -8.20 13.03 10.23
C ASN A 135 -7.84 11.71 9.56
N GLN A 136 -6.58 11.30 9.69
CA GLN A 136 -6.15 9.97 9.28
C GLN A 136 -6.04 9.06 10.51
N TYR A 137 -6.54 7.86 10.35
CA TYR A 137 -6.54 6.81 11.38
C TYR A 137 -5.96 5.54 10.77
N MET A 138 -5.20 4.79 11.54
CA MET A 138 -4.73 3.46 11.18
C MET A 138 -5.16 2.47 12.25
N ASP A 139 -5.87 1.42 11.84
CA ASP A 139 -6.44 0.41 12.74
C ASP A 139 -7.26 0.99 13.90
N GLY A 140 -7.95 2.10 13.64
CA GLY A 140 -8.78 2.79 14.62
C GLY A 140 -8.07 3.81 15.50
N LEU A 141 -6.73 3.88 15.45
CA LEU A 141 -5.91 4.84 16.16
C LEU A 141 -5.59 6.05 15.29
N LYS A 142 -5.65 7.24 15.89
CA LYS A 142 -5.35 8.47 15.17
C LYS A 142 -3.86 8.57 14.87
N LEU A 143 -3.51 8.81 13.61
CA LEU A 143 -2.15 9.14 13.24
C LEU A 143 -1.83 10.56 13.74
N GLN A 144 -0.78 10.65 14.56
CA GLN A 144 -0.35 11.91 15.14
C GLN A 144 0.71 12.53 14.25
N GLY A 145 0.42 13.72 13.74
CA GLY A 145 1.34 14.46 12.90
C GLY A 145 0.97 15.94 12.86
N ASP A 146 1.83 16.76 12.28
CA ASP A 146 1.58 18.17 11.98
C ASP A 146 1.83 18.44 10.49
N ASN A 147 1.70 19.68 10.06
CA ASN A 147 1.85 20.07 8.64
C ASN A 147 3.22 19.77 8.04
N TYR A 148 4.20 19.36 8.83
CA TYR A 148 5.58 19.09 8.40
C TYR A 148 6.04 17.67 8.71
N SER A 149 5.32 16.94 9.57
CA SER A 149 5.61 15.57 9.99
C SER A 149 4.44 14.62 9.71
N GLU A 150 3.90 14.71 8.50
CA GLU A 150 2.83 13.84 8.07
C GLU A 150 3.32 12.43 7.76
N PHE A 151 2.45 11.47 8.04
CA PHE A 151 2.68 10.09 7.63
C PHE A 151 2.29 9.95 6.14
N ALA A 152 3.14 9.29 5.37
CA ALA A 152 2.77 8.76 4.07
C ALA A 152 2.87 7.24 4.17
N ILE A 153 1.74 6.61 4.52
CA ILE A 153 1.67 5.16 4.68
C ILE A 153 1.70 4.53 3.29
N ASP A 154 2.50 3.48 3.15
CA ASP A 154 2.56 2.75 1.89
C ASP A 154 1.30 1.87 1.72
N PRO A 155 0.53 2.04 0.63
CA PRO A 155 -0.67 1.25 0.38
C PRO A 155 -0.43 -0.26 0.30
N TYR A 156 0.78 -0.72 -0.03
CA TYR A 156 1.13 -2.14 -0.05
C TYR A 156 0.88 -2.85 1.29
N PHE A 157 0.91 -2.12 2.39
CA PHE A 157 0.67 -2.64 3.75
C PHE A 157 -0.79 -2.58 4.19
N LEU A 158 -1.68 -2.09 3.32
CA LEU A 158 -3.09 -1.93 3.63
C LEU A 158 -3.93 -3.06 3.03
N GLU A 159 -4.92 -3.54 3.79
CA GLU A 159 -6.02 -4.34 3.25
C GLU A 159 -7.06 -3.45 2.59
N ARG A 160 -7.28 -2.27 3.15
CA ARG A 160 -8.23 -1.30 2.61
C ARG A 160 -7.96 0.12 3.10
N ALA A 161 -8.36 1.10 2.31
CA ALA A 161 -8.44 2.50 2.69
C ALA A 161 -9.91 2.92 2.66
N GLU A 162 -10.42 3.43 3.76
CA GLU A 162 -11.83 3.76 3.94
C GLU A 162 -12.00 5.27 4.15
N LEU A 163 -13.01 5.86 3.54
CA LEU A 163 -13.39 7.24 3.71
C LEU A 163 -14.78 7.31 4.34
N LEU A 164 -14.86 7.82 5.55
CA LEU A 164 -16.11 8.12 6.23
C LEU A 164 -16.39 9.62 6.10
N ARG A 165 -17.51 9.97 5.45
CA ARG A 165 -17.86 11.36 5.15
C ARG A 165 -18.79 11.95 6.18
N GLY A 166 -18.57 13.23 6.50
CA GLY A 166 -19.40 14.02 7.40
C GLY A 166 -18.85 14.09 8.81
N PRO A 167 -19.59 14.67 9.76
CA PRO A 167 -19.16 14.83 11.14
C PRO A 167 -19.12 13.48 11.86
N VAL A 168 -17.93 13.10 12.34
CA VAL A 168 -17.67 11.78 12.95
C VAL A 168 -17.10 11.90 14.37
N SER A 169 -17.21 13.07 14.97
CA SER A 169 -16.62 13.37 16.28
C SER A 169 -17.08 12.46 17.42
N VAL A 170 -18.27 11.87 17.31
CA VAL A 170 -18.78 10.89 18.29
C VAL A 170 -17.92 9.63 18.34
N LEU A 171 -17.39 9.18 17.20
CA LEU A 171 -16.60 7.95 17.10
C LEU A 171 -15.08 8.21 17.09
N TYR A 172 -14.68 9.38 16.64
CA TYR A 172 -13.28 9.69 16.33
C TYR A 172 -12.74 10.92 17.10
N GLY A 173 -13.56 11.54 17.94
CA GLY A 173 -13.16 12.75 18.68
C GLY A 173 -13.01 13.97 17.78
N LYS A 174 -12.06 14.85 18.07
CA LYS A 174 -11.81 16.06 17.28
C LYS A 174 -11.43 15.65 15.84
N SER A 175 -12.30 15.94 14.92
CA SER A 175 -12.14 15.68 13.49
C SER A 175 -12.68 16.83 12.65
N ASN A 176 -12.28 16.89 11.39
CA ASN A 176 -12.78 17.86 10.41
C ASN A 176 -14.19 17.48 9.97
N PRO A 177 -15.11 18.44 9.75
CA PRO A 177 -16.49 18.12 9.32
C PRO A 177 -16.58 17.48 7.93
N GLY A 178 -15.54 17.55 7.10
CA GLY A 178 -15.48 16.85 5.80
C GLY A 178 -15.57 15.33 5.92
N GLY A 179 -14.88 14.77 6.88
CA GLY A 179 -14.80 13.33 7.11
C GLY A 179 -13.47 12.87 7.68
N VAL A 180 -13.26 11.56 7.72
CA VAL A 180 -12.00 10.93 8.14
C VAL A 180 -11.58 9.83 7.16
N VAL A 181 -10.27 9.64 7.04
CA VAL A 181 -9.65 8.51 6.35
C VAL A 181 -9.28 7.47 7.40
N SER A 182 -9.70 6.24 7.19
CA SER A 182 -9.36 5.09 8.03
C SER A 182 -8.62 4.05 7.21
N LEU A 183 -7.40 3.76 7.62
CA LEU A 183 -6.54 2.77 7.00
C LEU A 183 -6.61 1.49 7.81
N VAL A 184 -6.77 0.37 7.13
CA VAL A 184 -6.79 -0.97 7.73
C VAL A 184 -5.55 -1.70 7.25
N SER A 185 -4.67 -2.05 8.18
CA SER A 185 -3.44 -2.77 7.87
C SER A 185 -3.71 -4.25 7.56
N LYS A 186 -2.80 -4.85 6.83
CA LYS A 186 -2.75 -6.30 6.61
C LYS A 186 -2.58 -7.02 7.94
N ARG A 187 -3.45 -8.00 8.22
CA ARG A 187 -3.48 -8.77 9.46
C ARG A 187 -3.04 -10.21 9.23
N PRO A 188 -2.55 -10.91 10.27
CA PRO A 188 -2.29 -12.33 10.20
C PRO A 188 -3.52 -13.12 9.76
N THR A 189 -3.30 -14.09 8.89
CA THR A 189 -4.30 -15.02 8.35
C THR A 189 -3.99 -16.44 8.81
N GLN A 190 -4.99 -17.32 8.80
CA GLN A 190 -4.79 -18.75 9.05
C GLN A 190 -4.24 -19.47 7.80
N GLU A 191 -4.61 -18.95 6.64
CA GLU A 191 -4.16 -19.49 5.37
C GLU A 191 -2.70 -19.14 5.10
N THR A 192 -1.97 -20.06 4.50
CA THR A 192 -0.59 -19.83 4.11
C THR A 192 -0.51 -18.85 2.95
N LEU A 193 0.12 -17.72 3.19
CA LEU A 193 0.38 -16.68 2.21
C LEU A 193 1.86 -16.67 1.84
N ARG A 194 2.16 -16.67 0.53
CA ARG A 194 3.53 -16.60 0.00
C ARG A 194 3.51 -15.79 -1.28
N GLU A 195 3.75 -14.51 -1.14
CA GLU A 195 3.76 -13.58 -2.26
C GLU A 195 5.11 -12.87 -2.35
N VAL A 196 5.63 -12.73 -3.56
CA VAL A 196 6.78 -11.87 -3.87
C VAL A 196 6.42 -11.06 -5.10
N GLN A 197 6.59 -9.75 -5.01
CA GLN A 197 6.24 -8.80 -6.05
C GLN A 197 7.50 -8.07 -6.53
N PHE A 198 7.61 -7.90 -7.85
CA PHE A 198 8.60 -7.05 -8.48
C PHE A 198 7.90 -6.08 -9.41
N GLN A 199 8.29 -4.82 -9.38
CA GLN A 199 7.74 -3.79 -10.22
C GLN A 199 8.85 -2.94 -10.80
N MET A 200 8.75 -2.65 -12.09
CA MET A 200 9.63 -1.76 -12.83
C MET A 200 8.78 -0.82 -13.67
N GLY A 201 9.24 0.41 -13.90
CA GLY A 201 8.46 1.37 -14.67
C GLY A 201 9.24 2.61 -15.04
N ASN A 202 8.52 3.61 -15.51
CA ASN A 202 9.06 4.93 -15.83
C ASN A 202 9.70 5.60 -14.62
N ASP A 203 10.47 6.65 -14.84
CA ASP A 203 11.15 7.43 -13.81
C ASP A 203 12.07 6.56 -12.94
N ASN A 204 12.71 5.56 -13.57
CA ASN A 204 13.59 4.60 -12.89
C ASN A 204 12.91 3.90 -11.71
N LEU A 205 11.60 3.70 -11.79
CA LEU A 205 10.85 2.97 -10.78
C LEU A 205 11.38 1.54 -10.68
N PHE A 206 11.81 1.19 -9.50
CA PHE A 206 12.08 -0.18 -9.10
C PHE A 206 11.47 -0.42 -7.71
N SER A 207 10.65 -1.45 -7.60
CA SER A 207 10.06 -1.87 -6.34
C SER A 207 10.12 -3.38 -6.21
N THR A 208 10.40 -3.85 -5.01
CA THR A 208 10.27 -5.26 -4.65
C THR A 208 9.54 -5.35 -3.33
N GLY A 209 8.61 -6.29 -3.25
CA GLY A 209 7.81 -6.53 -2.06
C GLY A 209 7.67 -8.02 -1.79
N PHE A 210 7.37 -8.35 -0.55
CA PHE A 210 7.00 -9.69 -0.14
C PHE A 210 5.91 -9.63 0.92
N ASP A 211 5.07 -10.67 0.95
CA ASP A 211 4.00 -10.85 1.92
C ASP A 211 3.90 -12.33 2.29
N PHE A 212 4.31 -12.67 3.49
CA PHE A 212 4.33 -14.03 4.00
C PHE A 212 3.48 -14.12 5.25
N GLY A 213 2.65 -15.15 5.35
CA GLY A 213 1.78 -15.35 6.49
C GLY A 213 1.26 -16.76 6.60
N GLY A 214 0.57 -17.04 7.70
CA GLY A 214 -0.10 -18.30 7.95
C GLY A 214 -0.17 -18.65 9.42
N ALA A 215 -0.82 -19.78 9.72
CA ALA A 215 -0.82 -20.36 11.04
C ALA A 215 0.58 -20.86 11.44
N LEU A 216 0.91 -20.74 12.72
CA LEU A 216 2.15 -21.25 13.31
C LEU A 216 1.98 -22.61 13.96
N ASP A 217 0.73 -23.00 14.23
CA ASP A 217 0.33 -24.26 14.86
C ASP A 217 -0.85 -24.89 14.10
N ASP A 218 -1.07 -26.19 14.30
CA ASP A 218 -2.12 -26.94 13.61
C ASP A 218 -3.54 -26.55 14.08
N ASP A 219 -3.66 -26.05 15.30
CA ASP A 219 -4.94 -25.61 15.88
C ASP A 219 -5.32 -24.18 15.47
N GLY A 220 -4.39 -23.44 14.80
CA GLY A 220 -4.62 -22.09 14.37
C GLY A 220 -4.75 -21.06 15.49
N VAL A 221 -4.22 -21.37 16.68
CA VAL A 221 -4.21 -20.46 17.84
C VAL A 221 -3.27 -19.29 17.58
N TYR A 222 -2.15 -19.54 16.91
CA TYR A 222 -1.15 -18.54 16.59
C TYR A 222 -1.04 -18.37 15.08
N SER A 223 -1.01 -17.14 14.62
CA SER A 223 -0.73 -16.81 13.24
C SER A 223 0.17 -15.59 13.12
N TYR A 224 0.85 -15.49 11.99
CA TYR A 224 1.76 -14.40 11.70
C TYR A 224 1.52 -13.84 10.30
N ARG A 225 1.97 -12.60 10.09
CA ARG A 225 2.16 -12.03 8.77
C ARG A 225 3.41 -11.16 8.78
N LEU A 226 4.22 -11.29 7.77
CA LEU A 226 5.41 -10.48 7.57
C LEU A 226 5.34 -9.88 6.18
N THR A 227 5.12 -8.58 6.13
CA THR A 227 5.07 -7.82 4.89
C THR A 227 6.27 -6.90 4.81
N GLY A 228 6.92 -6.84 3.66
CA GLY A 228 8.07 -5.95 3.44
C GLY A 228 8.09 -5.38 2.04
N GLN A 229 8.59 -4.16 1.87
CA GLN A 229 8.77 -3.51 0.58
C GLN A 229 9.99 -2.61 0.56
N ALA A 230 10.68 -2.61 -0.58
CA ALA A 230 11.71 -1.61 -0.92
C ALA A 230 11.35 -0.99 -2.27
N ARG A 231 11.28 0.34 -2.31
CA ARG A 231 10.93 1.11 -3.52
C ARG A 231 11.92 2.24 -3.75
N SER A 232 12.25 2.48 -5.00
CA SER A 232 13.05 3.63 -5.46
C SER A 232 12.51 4.12 -6.78
N GLN A 233 12.37 5.45 -6.94
CA GLN A 233 12.00 6.09 -8.20
C GLN A 233 12.56 7.51 -8.26
N ASP A 234 12.67 8.07 -9.46
CA ASP A 234 12.95 9.48 -9.64
C ASP A 234 11.63 10.26 -9.46
N ALA A 235 11.69 11.41 -8.78
CA ALA A 235 10.55 12.30 -8.66
C ALA A 235 10.33 13.09 -9.97
N GLN A 236 9.16 13.70 -10.14
CA GLN A 236 8.87 14.56 -11.28
C GLN A 236 9.85 15.74 -11.36
N GLN A 237 10.26 16.30 -10.23
CA GLN A 237 11.23 17.37 -10.16
C GLN A 237 12.63 16.80 -10.38
N ALA A 238 13.40 17.48 -11.24
CA ALA A 238 14.76 17.07 -11.56
C ALA A 238 15.62 16.94 -10.29
N MET A 239 16.55 15.98 -10.30
CA MET A 239 17.50 15.72 -9.21
C MET A 239 16.90 15.17 -7.90
N ASN A 240 15.58 15.00 -7.81
CA ASN A 240 14.95 14.41 -6.65
C ASN A 240 14.67 12.92 -6.85
N LYS A 241 14.75 12.18 -5.77
CA LYS A 241 14.44 10.76 -5.72
C LYS A 241 13.54 10.47 -4.54
N GLU A 242 12.74 9.42 -4.71
CA GLU A 242 11.94 8.84 -3.64
C GLU A 242 12.49 7.45 -3.35
N LYS A 243 12.88 7.22 -2.09
CA LYS A 243 13.32 5.91 -1.62
C LYS A 243 12.59 5.57 -0.34
N ARG A 244 12.00 4.38 -0.32
CA ARG A 244 11.22 3.90 0.82
C ARG A 244 11.57 2.44 1.11
N TYR A 245 11.77 2.15 2.37
CA TYR A 245 11.96 0.80 2.90
C TYR A 245 10.98 0.61 4.03
N THR A 246 10.15 -0.41 3.93
CA THR A 246 9.10 -0.65 4.91
C THR A 246 9.07 -2.12 5.28
N ILE A 247 8.81 -2.41 6.56
CA ILE A 247 8.58 -3.74 7.08
C ILE A 247 7.49 -3.69 8.14
N ALA A 248 6.56 -4.63 8.10
CA ALA A 248 5.43 -4.71 9.01
C ALA A 248 5.21 -6.14 9.49
N PRO A 249 5.95 -6.59 10.52
CA PRO A 249 5.64 -7.83 11.20
C PRO A 249 4.34 -7.71 12.00
N ALA A 250 3.50 -8.72 11.90
CA ALA A 250 2.25 -8.83 12.65
C ALA A 250 2.10 -10.24 13.23
N PHE A 251 1.47 -10.31 14.39
CA PHE A 251 1.24 -11.55 15.12
C PHE A 251 -0.18 -11.56 15.67
N SER A 252 -0.86 -12.69 15.62
CA SER A 252 -2.19 -12.88 16.18
C SER A 252 -2.20 -14.09 17.11
N TRP A 253 -2.87 -13.93 18.24
CA TRP A 253 -3.18 -14.98 19.20
C TRP A 253 -4.69 -15.12 19.34
N ARG A 254 -5.22 -16.30 19.02
CA ARG A 254 -6.65 -16.62 19.05
C ARG A 254 -6.87 -17.91 19.87
N PRO A 255 -6.88 -17.81 21.19
CA PRO A 255 -7.03 -18.99 22.05
C PRO A 255 -8.42 -19.66 21.97
N ASP A 256 -9.43 -18.92 21.53
CA ASP A 256 -10.81 -19.38 21.36
C ASP A 256 -11.55 -18.48 20.34
N ASP A 257 -12.77 -18.86 19.97
CA ASP A 257 -13.59 -18.14 18.97
C ASP A 257 -14.05 -16.73 19.39
N ARG A 258 -13.87 -16.38 20.66
CA ARG A 258 -14.33 -15.09 21.22
C ARG A 258 -13.18 -14.15 21.51
N THR A 259 -11.96 -14.67 21.61
CA THR A 259 -10.79 -13.90 22.01
C THR A 259 -9.79 -13.84 20.86
N ARG A 260 -9.43 -12.63 20.48
CA ARG A 260 -8.35 -12.37 19.52
C ARG A 260 -7.50 -11.20 20.00
N VAL A 261 -6.19 -11.39 19.98
CA VAL A 261 -5.20 -10.35 20.27
C VAL A 261 -4.27 -10.24 19.07
N ASP A 262 -4.28 -9.09 18.42
CA ASP A 262 -3.40 -8.77 17.30
C ASP A 262 -2.31 -7.79 17.76
N LEU A 263 -1.05 -8.14 17.51
CA LEU A 263 0.07 -7.21 17.58
C LEU A 263 0.43 -6.81 16.16
N LEU A 264 0.17 -5.56 15.81
CA LEU A 264 0.44 -4.98 14.51
C LEU A 264 1.57 -3.98 14.65
N THR A 265 2.58 -4.07 13.79
CA THR A 265 3.69 -3.13 13.82
C THR A 265 3.97 -2.60 12.42
N TYR A 266 4.56 -1.41 12.34
CA TYR A 266 4.91 -0.77 11.09
C TYR A 266 6.20 0.04 11.25
N PHE A 267 7.20 -0.25 10.44
CA PHE A 267 8.48 0.46 10.40
C PHE A 267 8.76 0.89 8.97
N GLN A 268 8.92 2.20 8.77
CA GLN A 268 9.22 2.78 7.47
C GLN A 268 10.41 3.73 7.59
N ASN A 269 11.33 3.64 6.66
CA ASN A 269 12.44 4.57 6.50
C ASN A 269 12.45 5.11 5.07
N GLU A 270 12.45 6.43 4.96
CA GLU A 270 12.52 7.15 3.69
C GLU A 270 13.75 8.05 3.71
N PRO A 271 14.89 7.57 3.24
CA PRO A 271 16.11 8.38 3.18
C PRO A 271 16.01 9.54 2.18
N GLU A 272 15.15 9.42 1.18
CA GLU A 272 14.84 10.46 0.20
C GLU A 272 13.33 10.44 -0.05
N THR A 273 12.64 11.53 0.32
CA THR A 273 11.15 11.60 0.24
C THR A 273 10.64 12.31 -1.01
N GLY A 274 11.53 12.70 -1.95
CA GLY A 274 11.14 13.47 -3.11
C GLY A 274 11.11 14.98 -2.84
N TYR A 275 10.39 15.68 -3.70
CA TYR A 275 10.29 17.14 -3.68
C TYR A 275 9.20 17.61 -2.72
N TYR A 276 9.55 18.61 -1.91
CA TYR A 276 8.59 19.32 -1.07
C TYR A 276 8.83 20.83 -1.20
N GLY A 277 8.14 21.44 -2.15
CA GLY A 277 8.26 22.87 -2.42
C GLY A 277 7.02 23.45 -3.08
N TRP A 278 7.01 24.77 -3.23
CA TRP A 278 5.95 25.52 -3.85
C TRP A 278 6.54 26.47 -4.87
N LEU A 279 6.16 26.33 -6.12
CA LEU A 279 6.60 27.25 -7.15
C LEU A 279 5.63 28.43 -7.26
N PRO A 280 6.15 29.66 -7.49
CA PRO A 280 5.30 30.83 -7.67
C PRO A 280 4.47 30.66 -8.95
N ARG A 281 3.27 31.25 -8.95
CA ARG A 281 2.40 31.30 -10.13
C ARG A 281 3.10 31.91 -11.33
N GLN A 282 3.93 32.97 -11.09
CA GLN A 282 4.74 33.61 -12.09
C GLN A 282 5.90 32.69 -12.46
N GLY A 283 6.03 32.38 -13.72
CA GLY A 283 7.01 31.40 -14.23
C GLY A 283 6.47 29.99 -14.41
N THR A 284 5.34 29.66 -13.79
CA THR A 284 4.67 28.36 -13.93
C THR A 284 3.37 28.49 -14.72
N VAL A 285 2.31 28.97 -14.09
CA VAL A 285 1.00 29.20 -14.74
C VAL A 285 1.04 30.40 -15.67
N VAL A 286 1.58 31.52 -15.17
CA VAL A 286 1.74 32.76 -15.92
C VAL A 286 3.19 32.88 -16.39
N PRO A 287 3.44 33.06 -17.70
CA PRO A 287 4.79 33.25 -18.20
C PRO A 287 5.49 34.46 -17.58
N ILE A 288 6.79 34.40 -17.46
CA ILE A 288 7.66 35.54 -17.16
C ILE A 288 7.97 36.24 -18.48
N THR A 289 7.75 37.57 -18.52
CA THR A 289 8.18 38.39 -19.66
C THR A 289 9.62 38.87 -19.41
N ARG A 290 10.56 38.51 -20.29
CA ARG A 290 11.93 38.94 -20.23
C ARG A 290 12.08 40.39 -20.73
N ALA A 291 13.23 40.98 -20.48
CA ALA A 291 13.54 42.35 -20.92
C ALA A 291 13.48 42.56 -22.45
N ASP A 292 13.68 41.49 -23.20
CA ASP A 292 13.58 41.46 -24.68
C ASP A 292 12.13 41.26 -25.18
N GLY A 293 11.16 41.19 -24.28
CA GLY A 293 9.74 40.93 -24.58
C GLY A 293 9.37 39.45 -24.77
N SER A 294 10.36 38.54 -24.76
CA SER A 294 10.08 37.11 -24.88
C SER A 294 9.40 36.55 -23.66
N GLN A 295 8.57 35.51 -23.89
CA GLN A 295 7.84 34.80 -22.82
C GLN A 295 8.57 33.53 -22.45
N TYR A 296 8.67 33.26 -21.14
CA TYR A 296 9.33 32.07 -20.61
C TYR A 296 8.51 31.42 -19.49
N LYS A 297 8.40 30.11 -19.52
CA LYS A 297 7.91 29.30 -18.41
C LYS A 297 9.01 28.37 -17.92
N LEU A 298 9.04 28.13 -16.63
CA LEU A 298 9.87 27.10 -16.03
C LEU A 298 9.48 25.71 -16.61
N PRO A 299 10.40 24.82 -16.82
CA PRO A 299 10.08 23.46 -17.23
C PRO A 299 9.27 22.75 -16.15
N THR A 300 8.48 21.74 -16.54
CA THR A 300 7.58 21.01 -15.63
C THR A 300 8.31 20.21 -14.54
N ASN A 301 9.59 19.94 -14.77
CA ASN A 301 10.48 19.26 -13.82
C ASN A 301 11.42 20.22 -13.09
N PHE A 302 11.12 21.52 -13.09
CA PHE A 302 11.95 22.51 -12.39
C PHE A 302 11.97 22.22 -10.90
N ASP A 303 13.16 22.25 -10.33
CA ASP A 303 13.43 22.20 -8.89
C ASP A 303 14.07 23.51 -8.46
N GLU A 304 13.57 24.11 -7.39
CA GLU A 304 14.12 25.32 -6.77
C GLU A 304 15.14 25.00 -5.65
N GLY A 305 15.25 23.71 -5.30
CA GLY A 305 16.09 23.24 -4.22
C GLY A 305 17.54 23.01 -4.64
N GLU A 306 18.36 22.77 -3.66
CA GLU A 306 19.75 22.34 -3.81
C GLU A 306 19.82 20.81 -3.79
N GLN A 307 20.58 20.20 -4.71
CA GLN A 307 20.72 18.73 -4.81
C GLN A 307 21.21 18.08 -3.50
N SER A 308 21.93 18.81 -2.67
CA SER A 308 22.41 18.34 -1.37
C SER A 308 21.35 18.38 -0.27
N ASN A 309 20.26 19.11 -0.49
CA ASN A 309 19.21 19.28 0.53
C ASN A 309 18.14 18.20 0.35
N LYS A 310 18.35 17.05 0.99
CA LYS A 310 17.43 15.91 0.94
C LYS A 310 16.59 15.83 2.22
N ILE A 311 15.29 15.62 2.05
CA ILE A 311 14.39 15.38 3.15
C ILE A 311 14.32 13.87 3.41
N SER A 312 14.50 13.48 4.66
CA SER A 312 14.37 12.09 5.10
C SER A 312 13.33 11.97 6.21
N ARG A 313 12.71 10.80 6.30
CA ARG A 313 11.68 10.51 7.30
C ARG A 313 11.79 9.07 7.80
N THR A 314 11.49 8.87 9.09
CA THR A 314 11.34 7.55 9.68
C THR A 314 10.03 7.49 10.43
N THR A 315 9.22 6.46 10.16
CA THR A 315 7.93 6.19 10.80
C THR A 315 8.01 4.88 11.55
N LYS A 316 7.53 4.87 12.79
CA LYS A 316 7.45 3.67 13.64
C LYS A 316 6.09 3.67 14.35
N MET A 317 5.37 2.57 14.22
CA MET A 317 4.08 2.33 14.87
C MET A 317 4.00 0.89 15.38
#